data_989008e4a2288426f2d5386f6e055271
#
_entry.id   989008e4a2288426f2d5386f6e055271
#
_cell.length_a   1.000
_cell.length_b   1.000
_cell.length_c   1.000
_cell.angle_alpha   90.00
_cell.angle_beta   90.00
_cell.angle_gamma   90.00
#
_symmetry.space_group_name_H-M   'P 1'
#
loop_
_entity.id
_entity.type
_entity.pdbx_description
1 polymer ?
#
loop_
_entity_poly.entity_id
_entity_poly.type
_entity_poly.pdbx_seq_one_letter_code
_entity_poly.pdbx_strand_id
1 'polypeptide(L)'
;GDVAFFDFVAKGTSQMYIQRLVHNQLKGFYFLQLEADHTLDKGLDIQSFYRNEESNLCAIYDDYYIFETLLTAPHPSVQEFDEYGQPVYALETRSERDICCFKRAQEGILDYFKTYINLCPKTERIINQKLDEVFLKLIHEIKITDSDFLNLVVEDPFFNRMTNITDVL
;
A
#
# COMPACT_ATOMS: atom_id res chain seq x y z
N GLY A 1 4.30 -7.54 25.14
CA GLY A 1 3.46 -6.44 24.67
C GLY A 1 2.68 -6.89 23.45
N ASP A 2 1.60 -6.23 23.15
CA ASP A 2 0.79 -6.54 21.97
C ASP A 2 1.56 -6.11 20.72
N VAL A 3 1.60 -6.98 19.73
CA VAL A 3 2.25 -6.74 18.44
C VAL A 3 1.19 -6.78 17.36
N ALA A 4 1.22 -5.80 16.47
CA ALA A 4 0.34 -5.74 15.33
C ALA A 4 1.15 -5.75 14.03
N PHE A 5 0.57 -6.33 13.00
CA PHE A 5 1.08 -6.32 11.64
C PHE A 5 0.29 -5.29 10.83
N PHE A 6 0.98 -4.46 10.09
CA PHE A 6 0.35 -3.52 9.17
C PHE A 6 0.77 -3.84 7.74
N ASP A 7 -0.21 -3.88 6.85
CA ASP A 7 0.03 -4.03 5.41
C ASP A 7 -0.85 -3.05 4.64
N PHE A 8 -0.37 -2.60 3.49
CA PHE A 8 -1.13 -1.65 2.70
C PHE A 8 -2.13 -2.38 1.81
N VAL A 9 -1.65 -3.24 0.94
CA VAL A 9 -2.49 -4.08 0.05
C VAL A 9 -2.05 -5.52 0.17
N ALA A 10 -2.89 -6.38 0.70
CA ALA A 10 -2.49 -7.75 0.95
C ALA A 10 -3.64 -8.75 1.01
N LYS A 11 -3.31 -9.99 0.67
CA LYS A 11 -4.19 -11.16 0.85
C LYS A 11 -4.09 -11.78 2.26
N GLY A 12 -3.10 -11.38 3.05
CA GLY A 12 -2.82 -11.96 4.37
C GLY A 12 -1.73 -13.04 4.39
N THR A 13 -1.08 -13.31 3.28
CA THR A 13 -0.06 -14.36 3.17
C THR A 13 1.15 -14.08 4.06
N SER A 14 1.65 -12.85 4.07
CA SER A 14 2.78 -12.43 4.92
C SER A 14 2.43 -12.59 6.40
N GLN A 15 1.25 -12.13 6.83
CA GLN A 15 0.79 -12.30 8.20
C GLN A 15 0.69 -13.78 8.59
N MET A 16 0.17 -14.61 7.69
CA MET A 16 0.05 -16.05 7.93
C MET A 16 1.40 -16.71 8.20
N TYR A 17 2.44 -16.35 7.45
CA TYR A 17 3.78 -16.89 7.68
C TYR A 17 4.40 -16.35 8.97
N ILE A 18 4.29 -15.04 9.24
CA ILE A 18 4.80 -14.43 10.47
C ILE A 18 4.08 -15.02 11.70
N GLN A 19 2.77 -15.24 11.61
CA GLN A 19 1.99 -15.84 12.69
C GLN A 19 2.53 -17.22 13.12
N ARG A 20 3.13 -17.98 12.20
CA ARG A 20 3.75 -19.28 12.53
C ARG A 20 5.04 -19.15 13.34
N LEU A 21 5.66 -17.98 13.32
CA LEU A 21 6.91 -17.70 14.02
C LEU A 21 6.68 -17.08 15.41
N VAL A 22 5.47 -16.59 15.68
CA VAL A 22 5.13 -15.93 16.94
C VAL A 22 4.08 -16.71 17.71
N HIS A 23 4.22 -16.77 19.04
CA HIS A 23 3.28 -17.52 19.90
C HIS A 23 1.94 -16.78 20.11
N ASN A 24 2.00 -15.45 20.16
CA ASN A 24 0.80 -14.63 20.35
C ASN A 24 0.07 -14.45 19.04
N GLN A 25 -1.27 -14.33 19.10
CA GLN A 25 -2.04 -14.00 17.93
C GLN A 25 -1.65 -12.61 17.43
N LEU A 26 -1.27 -12.54 16.16
CA LEU A 26 -0.87 -11.33 15.50
C LEU A 26 -2.10 -10.67 14.88
N LYS A 27 -2.40 -9.45 15.31
CA LYS A 27 -3.48 -8.67 14.73
C LYS A 27 -2.99 -7.92 13.49
N GLY A 28 -3.66 -8.15 12.35
CA GLY A 28 -3.37 -7.47 11.09
C GLY A 28 -4.27 -6.25 10.90
N PHE A 29 -3.69 -5.15 10.47
CA PHE A 29 -4.40 -3.96 10.02
C PHE A 29 -4.04 -3.71 8.57
N TYR A 30 -5.03 -3.81 7.68
CA TYR A 30 -4.82 -3.68 6.24
C TYR A 30 -5.57 -2.46 5.72
N PHE A 31 -4.94 -1.71 4.84
CA PHE A 31 -5.65 -0.65 4.13
C PHE A 31 -6.62 -1.26 3.13
N LEU A 32 -6.15 -2.13 2.24
CA LEU A 32 -6.97 -2.91 1.34
C LEU A 32 -6.67 -4.40 1.50
N GLN A 33 -7.67 -5.17 1.92
CA GLN A 33 -7.58 -6.63 1.95
C GLN A 33 -8.08 -7.19 0.61
N LEU A 34 -7.18 -7.86 -0.12
CA LEU A 34 -7.53 -8.58 -1.34
C LEU A 34 -8.04 -9.98 -1.00
N GLU A 35 -9.00 -10.48 -1.78
CA GLU A 35 -9.52 -11.83 -1.64
C GLU A 35 -9.87 -12.18 -0.18
N ALA A 36 -10.64 -11.30 0.46
CA ALA A 36 -10.96 -11.43 1.88
C ALA A 36 -11.59 -12.78 2.22
N ASP A 37 -12.37 -13.36 1.30
CA ASP A 37 -13.00 -14.66 1.46
C ASP A 37 -11.96 -15.78 1.61
N HIS A 38 -10.82 -15.67 0.92
CA HIS A 38 -9.75 -16.66 0.96
C HIS A 38 -9.07 -16.76 2.33
N THR A 39 -9.15 -15.74 3.17
CA THR A 39 -8.49 -15.69 4.48
C THR A 39 -9.40 -16.09 5.64
N LEU A 40 -10.72 -16.20 5.41
CA LEU A 40 -11.68 -16.51 6.47
C LEU A 40 -11.37 -17.84 7.20
N ASP A 41 -10.95 -18.86 6.46
CA ASP A 41 -10.67 -20.20 7.00
C ASP A 41 -9.27 -20.34 7.63
N LYS A 42 -8.43 -19.29 7.59
CA LYS A 42 -7.03 -19.37 8.01
C LYS A 42 -6.78 -18.93 9.45
N GLY A 43 -7.83 -18.56 10.16
CA GLY A 43 -7.74 -18.16 11.58
C GLY A 43 -6.92 -16.89 11.82
N LEU A 44 -6.77 -16.04 10.81
CA LEU A 44 -6.08 -14.77 10.91
C LEU A 44 -7.01 -13.71 11.52
N ASP A 45 -6.50 -12.95 12.47
CA ASP A 45 -7.19 -11.76 12.99
C ASP A 45 -6.81 -10.57 12.10
N ILE A 46 -7.69 -10.24 11.13
CA ILE A 46 -7.48 -9.15 10.18
C ILE A 46 -8.59 -8.13 10.32
N GLN A 47 -8.20 -6.88 10.47
CA GLN A 47 -9.07 -5.73 10.38
C GLN A 47 -8.62 -4.87 9.19
N SER A 48 -9.50 -4.72 8.20
CA SER A 48 -9.20 -3.97 6.99
C SER A 48 -10.08 -2.72 6.87
N PHE A 49 -9.52 -1.69 6.27
CA PHE A 49 -10.24 -0.46 5.96
C PHE A 49 -11.12 -0.66 4.72
N TYR A 50 -10.54 -1.22 3.66
CA TYR A 50 -11.25 -1.69 2.47
C TYR A 50 -11.11 -3.20 2.33
N ARG A 51 -12.15 -3.85 1.81
CA ARG A 51 -12.16 -5.28 1.54
C ARG A 51 -12.61 -5.52 0.11
N ASN A 52 -11.84 -6.30 -0.62
CA ASN A 52 -12.22 -6.81 -1.93
C ASN A 52 -12.61 -8.28 -1.78
N GLU A 53 -13.86 -8.58 -2.05
CA GLU A 53 -14.46 -9.92 -1.97
C GLU A 53 -14.89 -10.34 -3.36
N GLU A 54 -14.97 -11.64 -3.64
CA GLU A 54 -15.42 -12.15 -4.94
C GLU A 54 -16.81 -11.63 -5.33
N SER A 55 -17.67 -11.46 -4.34
CA SER A 55 -19.05 -11.00 -4.53
C SER A 55 -19.20 -9.48 -4.53
N ASN A 56 -18.18 -8.74 -4.09
CA ASN A 56 -18.25 -7.30 -3.92
C ASN A 56 -16.88 -6.64 -4.06
N LEU A 57 -16.60 -6.16 -5.27
CA LEU A 57 -15.37 -5.41 -5.56
C LEU A 57 -15.47 -4.00 -4.98
N CYS A 58 -14.47 -3.58 -4.23
CA CYS A 58 -14.42 -2.21 -3.72
C CYS A 58 -13.86 -1.25 -4.78
N ALA A 59 -14.28 0.00 -4.74
CA ALA A 59 -13.93 1.00 -5.76
C ALA A 59 -12.41 1.27 -5.85
N ILE A 60 -11.69 1.14 -4.72
CA ILE A 60 -10.24 1.35 -4.68
C ILE A 60 -9.44 0.18 -5.27
N TYR A 61 -10.11 -0.93 -5.58
CA TYR A 61 -9.43 -2.11 -6.12
C TYR A 61 -8.77 -1.84 -7.47
N ASP A 62 -9.39 -1.03 -8.30
CA ASP A 62 -8.85 -0.70 -9.62
C ASP A 62 -7.62 0.23 -9.53
N ASP A 63 -7.50 0.98 -8.43
CA ASP A 63 -6.48 2.02 -8.24
C ASP A 63 -5.35 1.59 -7.28
N TYR A 64 -5.40 0.40 -6.70
CA TYR A 64 -4.47 0.03 -5.64
C TYR A 64 -3.00 0.06 -6.07
N TYR A 65 -2.71 -0.21 -7.34
CA TYR A 65 -1.35 -0.14 -7.87
C TYR A 65 -0.75 1.28 -7.80
N ILE A 66 -1.57 2.31 -8.00
CA ILE A 66 -1.13 3.70 -7.87
C ILE A 66 -0.68 3.96 -6.44
N PHE A 67 -1.47 3.50 -5.47
CA PHE A 67 -1.16 3.66 -4.05
C PHE A 67 0.07 2.87 -3.64
N GLU A 68 0.20 1.62 -4.07
CA GLU A 68 1.40 0.82 -3.82
C GLU A 68 2.65 1.48 -4.39
N THR A 69 2.55 2.01 -5.60
CA THR A 69 3.65 2.72 -6.24
C THR A 69 4.07 3.96 -5.46
N LEU A 70 3.11 4.79 -5.07
CA LEU A 70 3.38 6.00 -4.31
C LEU A 70 3.93 5.73 -2.91
N LEU A 71 3.58 4.59 -2.32
CA LEU A 71 4.02 4.19 -0.98
C LEU A 71 5.21 3.23 -1.00
N THR A 72 5.78 2.97 -2.16
CA THR A 72 6.96 2.11 -2.28
C THR A 72 8.14 2.66 -1.49
N ALA A 73 8.95 1.78 -0.93
CA ALA A 73 10.13 2.21 -0.17
C ALA A 73 11.15 2.91 -1.08
N PRO A 74 11.83 3.97 -0.59
CA PRO A 74 12.85 4.67 -1.36
C PRO A 74 14.20 3.92 -1.41
N HIS A 75 14.18 2.63 -1.17
CA HIS A 75 15.32 1.71 -1.21
C HIS A 75 14.88 0.39 -1.86
N PRO A 76 15.80 -0.42 -2.37
CA PRO A 76 15.47 -1.72 -2.95
C PRO A 76 14.83 -2.67 -1.95
N SER A 77 14.24 -3.74 -2.44
CA SER A 77 13.70 -4.81 -1.59
C SER A 77 14.80 -5.44 -0.74
N VAL A 78 14.47 -5.79 0.49
CA VAL A 78 15.36 -6.54 1.37
C VAL A 78 15.45 -7.96 0.84
N GLN A 79 16.64 -8.42 0.52
CA GLN A 79 16.90 -9.77 0.05
C GLN A 79 17.10 -10.75 1.22
N GLU A 80 17.88 -10.33 2.21
CA GLU A 80 18.17 -11.10 3.41
C GLU A 80 18.57 -10.18 4.57
N PHE A 81 18.81 -10.76 5.73
CA PHE A 81 19.42 -10.06 6.86
C PHE A 81 20.79 -10.69 7.13
N ASP A 82 21.79 -9.85 7.40
CA ASP A 82 23.13 -10.31 7.79
C ASP A 82 23.17 -10.91 9.22
N GLU A 83 24.35 -11.36 9.63
CA GLU A 83 24.57 -11.94 10.96
C GLU A 83 24.31 -10.97 12.12
N TYR A 84 24.27 -9.65 11.85
CA TYR A 84 23.95 -8.58 12.81
C TYR A 84 22.50 -8.12 12.74
N GLY A 85 21.68 -8.76 11.88
CA GLY A 85 20.28 -8.39 11.66
C GLY A 85 20.10 -7.11 10.83
N GLN A 86 21.12 -6.68 10.08
CA GLN A 86 21.00 -5.55 9.17
C GLN A 86 20.45 -6.00 7.81
N PRO A 87 19.60 -5.21 7.17
CA PRO A 87 19.06 -5.57 5.87
C PRO A 87 20.13 -5.53 4.78
N VAL A 88 20.21 -6.60 4.02
CA VAL A 88 20.94 -6.68 2.75
C VAL A 88 19.96 -6.45 1.63
N TYR A 89 20.19 -5.43 0.84
CA TYR A 89 19.28 -5.02 -0.21
C TYR A 89 19.60 -5.71 -1.54
N ALA A 90 18.57 -5.97 -2.32
CA ALA A 90 18.69 -6.36 -3.70
C ALA A 90 19.32 -5.24 -4.55
N LEU A 91 19.74 -5.58 -5.77
CA LEU A 91 20.21 -4.58 -6.70
C LEU A 91 19.09 -3.58 -7.02
N GLU A 92 19.39 -2.27 -6.94
CA GLU A 92 18.45 -1.25 -7.38
C GLU A 92 18.32 -1.24 -8.88
N THR A 93 17.11 -1.44 -9.37
CA THR A 93 16.78 -1.51 -10.80
C THR A 93 16.01 -0.27 -11.28
N ARG A 94 15.43 0.49 -10.36
CA ARG A 94 14.70 1.73 -10.65
C ARG A 94 15.67 2.86 -10.99
N SER A 95 15.25 3.75 -11.87
CA SER A 95 16.05 4.91 -12.19
C SER A 95 16.09 5.92 -11.02
N GLU A 96 17.17 6.72 -10.97
CA GLU A 96 17.26 7.83 -9.97
C GLU A 96 16.09 8.83 -10.13
N ARG A 97 15.60 9.01 -11.36
CA ARG A 97 14.45 9.86 -11.64
C ARG A 97 13.19 9.31 -11.00
N ASP A 98 12.90 8.02 -11.14
CA ASP A 98 11.74 7.38 -10.56
C ASP A 98 11.78 7.47 -9.03
N ILE A 99 12.93 7.16 -8.44
CA ILE A 99 13.13 7.28 -6.99
C ILE A 99 12.91 8.72 -6.50
N CYS A 100 13.40 9.71 -7.25
CA CYS A 100 13.19 11.12 -6.93
C CYS A 100 11.70 11.50 -7.00
N CYS A 101 10.97 11.01 -8.01
CA CYS A 101 9.54 11.25 -8.16
C CYS A 101 8.73 10.64 -7.00
N PHE A 102 9.00 9.41 -6.62
CA PHE A 102 8.38 8.77 -5.45
C PHE A 102 8.61 9.55 -4.17
N LYS A 103 9.85 9.96 -3.92
CA LYS A 103 10.18 10.77 -2.72
C LYS A 103 9.39 12.07 -2.66
N ARG A 104 9.29 12.79 -3.77
CA ARG A 104 8.51 14.04 -3.86
C ARG A 104 7.02 13.81 -3.61
N ALA A 105 6.45 12.74 -4.18
CA ALA A 105 5.05 12.37 -3.94
C ALA A 105 4.82 12.06 -2.44
N GLN A 106 5.71 11.28 -1.82
CA GLN A 106 5.64 10.94 -0.41
C GLN A 106 5.81 12.17 0.50
N GLU A 107 6.70 13.10 0.17
CA GLU A 107 6.83 14.37 0.88
C GLU A 107 5.51 15.18 0.82
N GLY A 108 4.88 15.25 -0.35
CA GLY A 108 3.58 15.90 -0.52
C GLY A 108 2.48 15.24 0.31
N ILE A 109 2.42 13.91 0.35
CA ILE A 109 1.50 13.15 1.19
C ILE A 109 1.72 13.46 2.67
N LEU A 110 2.97 13.47 3.13
CA LEU A 110 3.32 13.77 4.51
C LEU A 110 2.98 15.20 4.90
N ASP A 111 3.20 16.18 4.02
CA ASP A 111 2.88 17.57 4.28
C ASP A 111 1.37 17.81 4.32
N TYR A 112 0.63 17.18 3.42
CA TYR A 112 -0.83 17.17 3.49
C TYR A 112 -1.34 16.55 4.80
N PHE A 113 -0.79 15.41 5.18
CA PHE A 113 -1.18 14.72 6.41
C PHE A 113 -0.91 15.55 7.67
N LYS A 114 0.27 16.18 7.75
CA LYS A 114 0.61 17.11 8.86
C LYS A 114 -0.37 18.27 8.93
N THR A 115 -0.69 18.87 7.77
CA THR A 115 -1.65 19.96 7.66
C THR A 115 -3.04 19.52 8.11
N TYR A 116 -3.50 18.37 7.63
CA TYR A 116 -4.79 17.79 8.01
C TYR A 116 -4.88 17.55 9.52
N ILE A 117 -3.87 16.92 10.12
CA ILE A 117 -3.84 16.65 11.56
C ILE A 117 -3.92 17.94 12.39
N ASN A 118 -3.25 19.00 11.93
CA ASN A 118 -3.23 20.28 12.63
C ASN A 118 -4.56 21.05 12.50
N LEU A 119 -5.23 20.92 11.35
CA LEU A 119 -6.49 21.62 11.09
C LEU A 119 -7.72 20.89 11.63
N CYS A 120 -7.67 19.55 11.69
CA CYS A 120 -8.80 18.73 12.09
C CYS A 120 -8.62 18.24 13.54
N PRO A 121 -9.42 18.70 14.49
CA PRO A 121 -9.45 18.17 15.85
C PRO A 121 -9.67 16.66 15.85
N LYS A 122 -9.08 15.96 16.81
CA LYS A 122 -9.15 14.48 16.89
C LYS A 122 -10.57 13.93 16.86
N THR A 123 -11.53 14.69 17.37
CA THR A 123 -12.96 14.32 17.46
C THR A 123 -13.71 14.48 16.14
N GLU A 124 -13.14 15.20 15.18
CA GLU A 124 -13.80 15.53 13.90
C GLU A 124 -13.19 14.77 12.71
N ARG A 125 -12.25 13.89 12.96
CA ARG A 125 -11.67 13.05 11.90
C ARG A 125 -12.68 12.01 11.46
N ILE A 126 -13.37 12.31 10.39
CA ILE A 126 -14.36 11.42 9.80
C ILE A 126 -13.67 10.64 8.68
N ILE A 127 -13.65 9.33 8.83
CA ILE A 127 -13.29 8.41 7.76
C ILE A 127 -14.62 7.94 7.16
N ASN A 128 -14.85 8.26 5.89
CA ASN A 128 -16.10 7.94 5.22
C ASN A 128 -15.82 7.29 3.86
N GLN A 129 -15.93 5.97 3.81
CA GLN A 129 -15.68 5.19 2.58
C GLN A 129 -16.51 5.67 1.38
N LYS A 130 -17.74 6.13 1.58
CA LYS A 130 -18.55 6.64 0.47
C LYS A 130 -18.01 7.95 -0.11
N LEU A 131 -17.43 8.79 0.75
CA LEU A 131 -16.77 10.02 0.31
C LEU A 131 -15.50 9.70 -0.46
N ASP A 132 -14.76 8.70 0.00
CA ASP A 132 -13.55 8.23 -0.66
C ASP A 132 -13.86 7.65 -2.04
N GLU A 133 -14.96 6.89 -2.19
CA GLU A 133 -15.42 6.39 -3.49
C GLU A 133 -15.76 7.54 -4.48
N VAL A 134 -16.40 8.59 -4.00
CA VAL A 134 -16.67 9.79 -4.81
C VAL A 134 -15.37 10.48 -5.21
N PHE A 135 -14.42 10.55 -4.29
CA PHE A 135 -13.12 11.18 -4.53
C PHE A 135 -12.29 10.38 -5.55
N LEU A 136 -12.28 9.06 -5.47
CA LEU A 136 -11.63 8.18 -6.45
C LEU A 136 -12.23 8.36 -7.84
N LYS A 137 -13.54 8.43 -7.97
CA LYS A 137 -14.19 8.72 -9.25
C LYS A 137 -13.76 10.07 -9.83
N LEU A 138 -13.62 11.10 -8.98
CA LEU A 138 -13.11 12.40 -9.40
C LEU A 138 -11.65 12.34 -9.86
N ILE A 139 -10.82 11.52 -9.23
CA ILE A 139 -9.42 11.31 -9.65
C ILE A 139 -9.36 10.72 -11.06
N HIS A 140 -10.20 9.74 -11.38
CA HIS A 140 -10.30 9.19 -12.74
C HIS A 140 -10.76 10.20 -13.79
N GLU A 141 -11.54 11.21 -13.38
CA GLU A 141 -11.97 12.29 -14.26
C GLU A 141 -10.87 13.36 -14.43
N ILE A 142 -9.92 13.46 -13.51
CA ILE A 142 -8.79 14.38 -13.58
C ILE A 142 -7.78 13.86 -14.60
N LYS A 143 -7.61 14.63 -15.67
CA LYS A 143 -6.60 14.30 -16.67
C LYS A 143 -5.21 14.58 -16.11
N ILE A 144 -4.50 13.54 -15.67
CA ILE A 144 -3.10 13.66 -15.27
C ILE A 144 -2.27 13.96 -16.52
N THR A 145 -1.57 15.09 -16.53
CA THR A 145 -0.77 15.54 -17.68
C THR A 145 0.73 15.50 -17.42
N ASP A 146 1.14 15.20 -16.17
CA ASP A 146 2.55 15.11 -15.83
C ASP A 146 3.16 13.83 -16.44
N SER A 147 3.98 14.03 -17.48
CA SER A 147 4.61 12.91 -18.20
C SER A 147 5.60 12.14 -17.33
N ASP A 148 6.20 12.77 -16.34
CA ASP A 148 7.16 12.11 -15.47
C ASP A 148 6.44 11.15 -14.53
N PHE A 149 5.28 11.56 -14.03
CA PHE A 149 4.43 10.70 -13.23
C PHE A 149 3.83 9.54 -14.04
N LEU A 150 3.30 9.82 -15.23
CA LEU A 150 2.67 8.82 -16.09
C LEU A 150 3.63 7.72 -16.57
N ASN A 151 4.90 8.08 -16.76
CA ASN A 151 5.93 7.16 -17.17
C ASN A 151 6.69 6.49 -16.03
N LEU A 152 6.26 6.70 -14.77
CA LEU A 152 6.84 5.96 -13.65
C LEU A 152 6.68 4.46 -13.85
N VAL A 153 7.80 3.77 -13.80
CA VAL A 153 7.83 2.31 -13.85
C VAL A 153 7.58 1.77 -12.45
N VAL A 154 6.53 1.00 -12.33
CA VAL A 154 6.25 0.20 -11.16
C VAL A 154 6.83 -1.18 -11.41
N GLU A 155 7.91 -1.48 -10.73
CA GLU A 155 8.50 -2.80 -10.76
C GLU A 155 7.99 -3.59 -9.55
N ASP A 156 7.27 -4.66 -9.83
CA ASP A 156 6.96 -5.68 -8.84
C ASP A 156 7.85 -6.91 -9.10
N PRO A 157 9.02 -6.99 -8.46
CA PRO A 157 9.96 -8.07 -8.68
C PRO A 157 9.40 -9.42 -8.20
N PHE A 158 8.45 -9.44 -7.29
CA PHE A 158 7.84 -10.67 -6.77
C PHE A 158 6.94 -11.32 -7.83
N PHE A 159 6.21 -10.52 -8.61
CA PHE A 159 5.36 -11.02 -9.69
C PHE A 159 6.00 -10.89 -11.06
N ASN A 160 7.25 -10.44 -11.14
CA ASN A 160 7.98 -10.17 -12.38
C ASN A 160 7.16 -9.30 -13.35
N ARG A 161 6.51 -8.27 -12.80
CA ARG A 161 5.72 -7.31 -13.56
C ARG A 161 6.47 -5.99 -13.64
N MET A 162 6.59 -5.51 -14.86
CA MET A 162 6.92 -4.11 -15.12
C MET A 162 5.67 -3.48 -15.75
N THR A 163 5.15 -2.48 -15.12
CA THR A 163 4.04 -1.67 -15.64
C THR A 163 4.34 -0.21 -15.38
N ASN A 164 3.71 0.67 -16.12
CA ASN A 164 3.77 2.10 -15.84
C ASN A 164 2.39 2.60 -15.38
N ILE A 165 2.35 3.79 -14.82
CA ILE A 165 1.09 4.37 -14.34
C ILE A 165 0.08 4.55 -15.47
N THR A 166 0.54 4.84 -16.69
CA THR A 166 -0.35 4.95 -17.86
C THR A 166 -1.09 3.65 -18.18
N ASP A 167 -0.47 2.51 -17.91
CA ASP A 167 -1.08 1.20 -18.18
C ASP A 167 -2.10 0.78 -17.11
N VAL A 168 -2.13 1.50 -15.99
CA VAL A 168 -3.00 1.22 -14.83
C VAL A 168 -4.18 2.20 -14.78
N LEU A 169 -4.03 3.42 -15.27
CA LEU A 169 -5.09 4.44 -15.39
C LEU A 169 -5.98 4.18 -16.61
#